data_09924c87923a7a512ae1c16822d55653
#
_entry.id   09924c87923a7a512ae1c16822d55653
#
_cell.length_a   1.000
_cell.length_b   1.000
_cell.length_c   1.000
_cell.angle_alpha   90.00
_cell.angle_beta   90.00
_cell.angle_gamma   90.00
#
_symmetry.space_group_name_H-M   'P 1'
#
loop_
_entity.id
_entity.type
_entity.pdbx_description
1 polymer ?
#
loop_
_entity_poly.entity_id
_entity_poly.type
_entity_poly.pdbx_seq_one_letter_code
_entity_poly.pdbx_strand_id
1 'polypeptide(L)'
;HDFLYLNKAIRDHRLKLYNRLQESDLLANSIYTFWSFDNPIRLDKKYELPGIDPKDYPRFGKDQDITELPYIDTVCSIVSETNDNDYEVFMTEKIWKPIMAQHVFVVHGNYLYLQKLKEMGFKTFNNYFDESYDLEQDPNKRIDKIVSLCADLKQKNWQDIYLQTKALRQHNYDTMFDKEKLSLEINKTINLFLEFADSGQVSS
;
A
#
# COMPACT_ATOMS: atom_id res chain seq x y z
N HIS A 1 5.51 6.64 -15.90
CA HIS A 1 4.23 7.09 -15.32
C HIS A 1 4.43 7.63 -13.91
N ASP A 2 3.49 8.50 -13.45
CA ASP A 2 3.61 9.14 -12.14
C ASP A 2 3.27 8.19 -11.00
N PHE A 3 2.05 7.65 -11.01
CA PHE A 3 1.53 6.85 -9.92
C PHE A 3 1.12 5.45 -10.33
N LEU A 4 1.20 4.53 -9.37
CA LEU A 4 0.62 3.20 -9.42
C LEU A 4 -0.52 3.13 -8.38
N TYR A 5 -1.77 2.92 -8.84
CA TYR A 5 -2.93 2.86 -7.97
C TYR A 5 -3.77 1.60 -8.27
N LEU A 6 -3.47 0.52 -7.56
CA LEU A 6 -4.07 -0.79 -7.80
C LEU A 6 -5.19 -1.08 -6.81
N ASN A 7 -6.42 -1.21 -7.32
CA ASN A 7 -7.59 -1.59 -6.54
C ASN A 7 -8.36 -2.73 -7.23
N LYS A 8 -8.84 -3.68 -6.43
CA LYS A 8 -9.67 -4.79 -6.90
C LYS A 8 -11.14 -4.56 -6.55
N ALA A 9 -11.47 -4.50 -5.28
CA ALA A 9 -12.84 -4.37 -4.82
C ALA A 9 -13.27 -2.91 -4.66
N ILE A 10 -14.47 -2.59 -5.08
CA ILE A 10 -15.13 -1.32 -4.79
C ILE A 10 -15.41 -1.28 -3.29
N ARG A 11 -14.97 -0.20 -2.65
CA ARG A 11 -15.31 0.20 -1.30
C ARG A 11 -15.51 1.72 -1.30
N ASP A 12 -16.39 2.23 -0.47
CA ASP A 12 -16.76 3.65 -0.49
C ASP A 12 -15.55 4.59 -0.39
N HIS A 13 -14.64 4.33 0.53
CA HIS A 13 -13.44 5.13 0.71
C HIS A 13 -12.50 5.09 -0.50
N ARG A 14 -12.34 3.91 -1.14
CA ARG A 14 -11.54 3.76 -2.37
C ARG A 14 -12.17 4.48 -3.54
N LEU A 15 -13.49 4.40 -3.67
CA LEU A 15 -14.23 5.09 -4.72
C LEU A 15 -14.12 6.61 -4.53
N LYS A 16 -14.22 7.11 -3.29
CA LYS A 16 -14.02 8.53 -3.00
C LYS A 16 -12.63 9.00 -3.39
N LEU A 17 -11.58 8.28 -2.99
CA LEU A 17 -10.21 8.63 -3.38
C LEU A 17 -10.03 8.58 -4.90
N TYR A 18 -10.52 7.54 -5.56
CA TYR A 18 -10.46 7.39 -7.02
C TYR A 18 -11.11 8.59 -7.73
N ASN A 19 -12.32 8.96 -7.34
CA ASN A 19 -13.03 10.09 -7.94
C ASN A 19 -12.25 11.40 -7.76
N ARG A 20 -11.72 11.66 -6.56
CA ARG A 20 -10.91 12.86 -6.29
C ARG A 20 -9.62 12.90 -7.11
N LEU A 21 -8.93 11.77 -7.26
CA LEU A 21 -7.74 11.66 -8.10
C LEU A 21 -8.07 11.92 -9.59
N GLN A 22 -9.23 11.42 -10.07
CA GLN A 22 -9.70 11.66 -11.42
C GLN A 22 -10.07 13.13 -11.65
N GLU A 23 -10.87 13.70 -10.75
CA GLU A 23 -11.28 15.13 -10.81
C GLU A 23 -10.06 16.08 -10.84
N SER A 24 -8.97 15.67 -10.22
CA SER A 24 -7.69 16.42 -10.18
C SER A 24 -6.71 16.06 -11.30
N ASP A 25 -7.12 15.30 -12.30
CA ASP A 25 -6.27 14.84 -13.43
C ASP A 25 -4.97 14.12 -12.99
N LEU A 26 -4.99 13.49 -11.82
CA LEU A 26 -3.81 12.79 -11.28
C LEU A 26 -3.63 11.38 -11.86
N LEU A 27 -4.68 10.83 -12.47
CA LEU A 27 -4.64 9.50 -13.08
C LEU A 27 -4.30 9.50 -14.57
N ALA A 28 -4.23 10.64 -15.24
CA ALA A 28 -3.99 10.75 -16.69
C ALA A 28 -2.66 10.14 -17.14
N ASN A 29 -1.58 10.29 -16.33
CA ASN A 29 -0.27 9.67 -16.57
C ASN A 29 0.06 8.62 -15.50
N SER A 30 -0.92 7.82 -15.11
CA SER A 30 -0.79 6.83 -14.05
C SER A 30 -1.22 5.45 -14.52
N ILE A 31 -0.70 4.42 -13.88
CA ILE A 31 -1.15 3.05 -14.06
C ILE A 31 -2.10 2.74 -12.92
N TYR A 32 -3.34 2.41 -13.24
CA TYR A 32 -4.32 2.12 -12.19
C TYR A 32 -5.30 1.02 -12.60
N THR A 33 -5.85 0.37 -11.58
CA THR A 33 -6.95 -0.58 -11.73
C THR A 33 -8.07 -0.23 -10.78
N PHE A 34 -9.31 -0.44 -11.25
CA PHE A 34 -10.48 -0.38 -10.42
C PHE A 34 -11.50 -1.39 -10.95
N TRP A 35 -11.70 -2.47 -10.20
CA TRP A 35 -12.54 -3.56 -10.66
C TRP A 35 -13.98 -3.31 -10.23
N SER A 36 -14.75 -2.73 -11.13
CA SER A 36 -16.22 -2.72 -11.05
C SER A 36 -16.76 -3.99 -11.70
N PHE A 37 -17.88 -4.49 -11.19
CA PHE A 37 -18.55 -5.65 -11.82
C PHE A 37 -19.05 -5.34 -13.23
N ASP A 38 -19.47 -4.10 -13.50
CA ASP A 38 -20.08 -3.69 -14.76
C ASP A 38 -19.08 -3.19 -15.80
N ASN A 39 -18.02 -2.50 -15.38
CA ASN A 39 -16.99 -1.99 -16.28
C ASN A 39 -15.62 -1.95 -15.58
N PRO A 40 -14.91 -3.09 -15.51
CA PRO A 40 -13.65 -3.16 -14.78
C PRO A 40 -12.52 -2.41 -15.51
N ILE A 41 -11.85 -1.49 -14.80
CA ILE A 41 -10.59 -0.91 -15.23
C ILE A 41 -9.49 -1.90 -14.86
N ARG A 42 -8.89 -2.50 -15.88
CA ARG A 42 -7.85 -3.53 -15.75
C ARG A 42 -6.49 -2.99 -16.20
N LEU A 43 -5.43 -3.66 -15.80
CA LEU A 43 -4.10 -3.42 -16.36
C LEU A 43 -4.10 -3.70 -17.85
N ASP A 44 -3.28 -2.97 -18.60
CA ASP A 44 -2.99 -3.27 -19.99
C ASP A 44 -2.34 -4.66 -20.11
N LYS A 45 -2.52 -5.32 -21.26
CA LYS A 45 -1.98 -6.65 -21.57
C LYS A 45 -0.47 -6.77 -21.33
N LYS A 46 0.29 -5.69 -21.51
CA LYS A 46 1.74 -5.68 -21.23
C LYS A 46 2.09 -5.95 -19.76
N TYR A 47 1.13 -5.73 -18.83
CA TYR A 47 1.29 -5.99 -17.40
C TYR A 47 0.67 -7.31 -16.94
N GLU A 48 0.09 -8.06 -17.85
CA GLU A 48 -0.40 -9.40 -17.57
C GLU A 48 0.76 -10.41 -17.63
N LEU A 49 0.69 -11.45 -16.81
CA LEU A 49 1.71 -12.50 -16.84
C LEU A 49 1.62 -13.26 -18.18
N PRO A 50 2.74 -13.37 -18.95
CA PRO A 50 2.72 -14.04 -20.24
C PRO A 50 2.28 -15.50 -20.12
N GLY A 51 1.32 -15.91 -20.94
CA GLY A 51 0.88 -17.31 -21.05
C GLY A 51 -0.08 -17.79 -19.96
N ILE A 52 -0.55 -16.91 -19.10
CA ILE A 52 -1.54 -17.25 -18.08
C ILE A 52 -2.86 -16.54 -18.41
N ASP A 53 -3.91 -17.32 -18.73
CA ASP A 53 -5.25 -16.77 -18.87
C ASP A 53 -5.73 -16.26 -17.49
N PRO A 54 -6.23 -15.01 -17.39
CA PRO A 54 -6.83 -14.50 -16.14
C PRO A 54 -7.93 -15.38 -15.55
N LYS A 55 -8.54 -16.26 -16.34
CA LYS A 55 -9.55 -17.24 -15.88
C LYS A 55 -8.92 -18.41 -15.12
N ASP A 56 -7.68 -18.76 -15.43
CA ASP A 56 -6.96 -19.91 -14.86
C ASP A 56 -6.21 -19.55 -13.57
N TYR A 57 -6.25 -18.28 -13.16
CA TYR A 57 -5.68 -17.85 -11.89
C TYR A 57 -6.51 -18.36 -10.72
N PRO A 58 -5.97 -19.19 -9.84
CA PRO A 58 -6.65 -19.53 -8.61
C PRO A 58 -6.96 -18.25 -7.82
N ARG A 59 -8.18 -18.14 -7.31
CA ARG A 59 -8.70 -16.94 -6.61
C ARG A 59 -7.80 -16.44 -5.46
N PHE A 60 -6.89 -17.29 -4.97
CA PHE A 60 -6.02 -17.03 -3.82
C PHE A 60 -4.58 -16.62 -4.16
N GLY A 61 -4.10 -16.80 -5.38
CA GLY A 61 -2.71 -16.47 -5.77
C GLY A 61 -2.49 -14.99 -6.12
N LYS A 62 -3.45 -14.36 -6.78
CA LYS A 62 -3.31 -13.01 -7.37
C LYS A 62 -3.05 -11.88 -6.36
N ASP A 63 -3.58 -11.98 -5.16
CA ASP A 63 -3.43 -10.90 -4.17
C ASP A 63 -2.05 -10.94 -3.49
N GLN A 64 -1.33 -12.07 -3.57
CA GLN A 64 0.00 -12.28 -3.01
C GLN A 64 1.12 -12.06 -4.02
N ASP A 65 0.83 -12.18 -5.33
CA ASP A 65 1.84 -12.04 -6.37
C ASP A 65 2.17 -10.57 -6.65
N ILE A 66 3.45 -10.29 -6.88
CA ILE A 66 3.92 -9.03 -7.43
C ILE A 66 4.08 -9.19 -8.94
N THR A 67 3.39 -8.35 -9.70
CA THR A 67 3.69 -8.12 -11.11
C THR A 67 4.70 -6.98 -11.18
N GLU A 68 5.93 -7.24 -11.57
CA GLU A 68 7.04 -6.28 -11.48
C GLU A 68 6.86 -5.06 -12.39
N LEU A 69 6.41 -5.27 -13.62
CA LEU A 69 6.36 -4.23 -14.65
C LEU A 69 5.62 -2.94 -14.24
N PRO A 70 4.44 -2.98 -13.60
CA PRO A 70 3.78 -1.75 -13.17
C PRO A 70 4.62 -0.92 -12.18
N TYR A 71 5.42 -1.59 -11.32
CA TYR A 71 6.33 -0.91 -10.40
C TYR A 71 7.57 -0.36 -11.09
N ILE A 72 8.06 -1.00 -12.14
CA ILE A 72 9.17 -0.49 -12.95
C ILE A 72 8.75 0.74 -13.77
N ASP A 73 7.52 0.73 -14.28
CA ASP A 73 6.99 1.79 -15.13
C ASP A 73 6.42 3.00 -14.37
N THR A 74 6.41 2.96 -13.04
CA THR A 74 5.92 4.04 -12.17
C THR A 74 6.92 4.35 -11.06
N VAL A 75 6.76 5.49 -10.37
CA VAL A 75 7.70 5.91 -9.31
C VAL A 75 7.06 5.87 -7.92
N CYS A 76 5.77 6.13 -7.83
CA CYS A 76 5.06 6.24 -6.56
C CYS A 76 3.79 5.38 -6.55
N SER A 77 3.61 4.61 -5.49
CA SER A 77 2.39 3.84 -5.25
C SER A 77 1.41 4.63 -4.39
N ILE A 78 0.18 4.79 -4.86
CA ILE A 78 -0.94 5.19 -4.01
C ILE A 78 -1.57 3.90 -3.47
N VAL A 79 -1.37 3.64 -2.19
CA VAL A 79 -1.89 2.45 -1.50
C VAL A 79 -3.24 2.78 -0.88
N SER A 80 -4.30 2.05 -1.21
CA SER A 80 -5.58 2.17 -0.54
C SER A 80 -5.90 0.88 0.20
N GLU A 81 -5.86 0.95 1.51
CA GLU A 81 -6.05 -0.21 2.39
C GLU A 81 -7.48 -0.76 2.35
N THR A 82 -7.67 -1.88 3.01
CA THR A 82 -8.98 -2.55 3.04
C THR A 82 -9.99 -1.79 3.88
N ASN A 83 -9.54 -1.17 4.97
CA ASN A 83 -10.34 -0.37 5.87
C ASN A 83 -9.69 1.00 6.09
N ASP A 84 -10.51 2.01 6.31
CA ASP A 84 -10.14 3.37 6.72
C ASP A 84 -10.86 3.81 8.01
N ASN A 85 -11.54 2.87 8.68
CA ASN A 85 -12.22 3.11 9.94
C ASN A 85 -11.20 3.26 11.08
N ASP A 86 -11.54 4.03 12.10
CA ASP A 86 -10.60 4.49 13.13
C ASP A 86 -10.42 3.51 14.32
N TYR A 87 -10.97 2.29 14.25
CA TYR A 87 -10.93 1.37 15.38
C TYR A 87 -9.60 0.62 15.54
N GLU A 88 -8.93 0.30 14.45
CA GLU A 88 -7.65 -0.40 14.47
C GLU A 88 -6.92 -0.22 13.14
N VAL A 89 -5.61 0.01 13.21
CA VAL A 89 -4.79 0.11 12.00
C VAL A 89 -4.64 -1.28 11.39
N PHE A 90 -5.21 -1.46 10.23
CA PHE A 90 -5.19 -2.71 9.49
C PHE A 90 -4.27 -2.63 8.28
N MET A 91 -3.12 -3.29 8.37
CA MET A 91 -2.12 -3.36 7.29
C MET A 91 -2.29 -4.67 6.51
N THR A 92 -2.30 -4.55 5.19
CA THR A 92 -2.47 -5.70 4.30
C THR A 92 -1.28 -5.84 3.35
N GLU A 93 -1.33 -6.82 2.46
CA GLU A 93 -0.34 -7.03 1.39
C GLU A 93 -0.11 -5.79 0.53
N LYS A 94 -1.03 -4.82 0.56
CA LYS A 94 -0.97 -3.64 -0.31
C LYS A 94 0.20 -2.72 0.01
N ILE A 95 0.55 -2.56 1.30
CA ILE A 95 1.72 -1.76 1.68
C ILE A 95 3.02 -2.56 1.49
N TRP A 96 2.98 -3.88 1.67
CA TRP A 96 4.18 -4.69 1.54
C TRP A 96 4.71 -4.76 0.10
N LYS A 97 3.82 -4.75 -0.90
CA LYS A 97 4.20 -4.76 -2.31
C LYS A 97 5.07 -3.55 -2.72
N PRO A 98 4.68 -2.30 -2.47
CA PRO A 98 5.55 -1.16 -2.77
C PRO A 98 6.85 -1.15 -1.94
N ILE A 99 6.85 -1.65 -0.71
CA ILE A 99 8.07 -1.81 0.09
C ILE A 99 9.01 -2.82 -0.59
N MET A 100 8.52 -3.99 -0.98
CA MET A 100 9.31 -4.99 -1.73
C MET A 100 9.83 -4.46 -3.06
N ALA A 101 9.03 -3.68 -3.76
CA ALA A 101 9.42 -3.06 -5.02
C ALA A 101 10.33 -1.83 -4.84
N GLN A 102 10.68 -1.48 -3.61
CA GLN A 102 11.44 -0.26 -3.29
C GLN A 102 10.81 1.00 -3.90
N HIS A 103 9.49 1.10 -3.86
CA HIS A 103 8.72 2.24 -4.36
C HIS A 103 8.58 3.34 -3.32
N VAL A 104 8.44 4.58 -3.79
CA VAL A 104 7.85 5.65 -2.97
C VAL A 104 6.37 5.32 -2.77
N PHE A 105 5.79 5.64 -1.64
CA PHE A 105 4.37 5.37 -1.41
C PHE A 105 3.67 6.49 -0.65
N VAL A 106 2.39 6.66 -0.96
CA VAL A 106 1.40 7.45 -0.22
C VAL A 106 0.30 6.48 0.19
N VAL A 107 -0.13 6.50 1.46
CA VAL A 107 -1.07 5.50 1.97
C VAL A 107 -2.39 6.15 2.37
N HIS A 108 -3.47 5.66 1.79
CA HIS A 108 -4.84 5.89 2.26
C HIS A 108 -5.26 4.70 3.12
N GLY A 109 -5.18 4.86 4.41
CA GLY A 109 -5.53 3.89 5.44
C GLY A 109 -6.18 4.57 6.65
N ASN A 110 -6.16 3.88 7.78
CA ASN A 110 -6.65 4.39 9.05
C ASN A 110 -5.88 5.64 9.53
N TYR A 111 -6.47 6.38 10.46
CA TYR A 111 -5.75 7.40 11.24
C TYR A 111 -4.53 6.80 11.92
N LEU A 112 -3.38 7.50 11.89
CA LEU A 112 -2.08 7.04 12.43
C LEU A 112 -1.50 5.77 11.75
N TYR A 113 -1.86 5.50 10.51
CA TYR A 113 -1.33 4.36 9.77
C TYR A 113 0.20 4.42 9.62
N LEU A 114 0.75 5.57 9.21
CA LEU A 114 2.20 5.75 9.04
C LEU A 114 2.93 5.75 10.40
N GLN A 115 2.29 6.23 11.47
CA GLN A 115 2.85 6.10 12.80
C GLN A 115 3.01 4.62 13.17
N LYS A 116 2.00 3.79 12.91
CA LYS A 116 2.06 2.35 13.17
C LYS A 116 3.15 1.66 12.35
N LEU A 117 3.31 2.06 11.10
CA LEU A 117 4.38 1.57 10.25
C LEU A 117 5.78 1.91 10.82
N LYS A 118 5.95 3.12 11.37
CA LYS A 118 7.19 3.53 12.07
C LYS A 118 7.46 2.69 13.33
N GLU A 119 6.43 2.38 14.12
CA GLU A 119 6.54 1.52 15.30
C GLU A 119 7.04 0.10 14.95
N MET A 120 6.72 -0.38 13.75
CA MET A 120 7.22 -1.64 13.21
C MET A 120 8.67 -1.57 12.70
N GLY A 121 9.30 -0.38 12.74
CA GLY A 121 10.69 -0.14 12.33
C GLY A 121 10.85 0.30 10.88
N PHE A 122 9.78 0.51 10.14
CA PHE A 122 9.84 1.09 8.81
C PHE A 122 10.01 2.61 8.86
N LYS A 123 10.53 3.20 7.80
CA LYS A 123 10.64 4.64 7.61
C LYS A 123 9.58 5.13 6.64
N THR A 124 9.10 6.35 6.86
CA THR A 124 8.16 7.04 6.00
C THR A 124 8.84 8.25 5.34
N PHE A 125 8.15 8.92 4.43
CA PHE A 125 8.74 9.94 3.59
C PHE A 125 8.60 11.37 4.14
N ASN A 126 8.32 11.54 5.44
CA ASN A 126 8.07 12.83 6.08
C ASN A 126 9.21 13.87 5.97
N ASN A 127 10.43 13.43 5.63
CA ASN A 127 11.56 14.33 5.35
C ASN A 127 11.60 14.82 3.89
N TYR A 128 10.74 14.30 3.02
CA TYR A 128 10.74 14.58 1.59
C TYR A 128 9.46 15.24 1.12
N PHE A 129 8.32 14.94 1.78
CA PHE A 129 7.02 15.53 1.51
C PHE A 129 6.12 15.48 2.75
N ASP A 130 5.04 16.26 2.70
CA ASP A 130 4.10 16.39 3.81
C ASP A 130 3.26 15.12 4.01
N GLU A 131 3.40 14.47 5.16
CA GLU A 131 2.61 13.31 5.57
C GLU A 131 1.56 13.68 6.63
N SER A 132 1.18 14.96 6.76
CA SER A 132 0.20 15.42 7.76
C SER A 132 -1.21 14.82 7.56
N TYR A 133 -1.45 14.18 6.42
CA TYR A 133 -2.68 13.42 6.19
C TYR A 133 -2.84 12.25 7.17
N ASP A 134 -1.75 11.68 7.67
CA ASP A 134 -1.78 10.57 8.64
C ASP A 134 -2.35 11.00 10.00
N LEU A 135 -2.23 12.31 10.33
CA LEU A 135 -2.76 12.91 11.55
C LEU A 135 -4.17 13.47 11.39
N GLU A 136 -4.80 13.29 10.23
CA GLU A 136 -6.15 13.77 9.99
C GLU A 136 -7.19 12.71 10.36
N GLN A 137 -8.02 13.00 11.35
CA GLN A 137 -9.05 12.08 11.84
C GLN A 137 -10.25 11.98 10.88
N ASP A 138 -10.65 13.12 10.27
CA ASP A 138 -11.75 13.11 9.31
C ASP A 138 -11.32 12.38 8.02
N PRO A 139 -11.95 11.24 7.65
CA PRO A 139 -11.54 10.47 6.50
C PRO A 139 -11.68 11.22 5.17
N ASN A 140 -12.63 12.15 5.03
CA ASN A 140 -12.78 12.92 3.80
C ASN A 140 -11.67 13.98 3.69
N LYS A 141 -11.34 14.68 4.79
CA LYS A 141 -10.23 15.62 4.82
C LYS A 141 -8.89 14.91 4.64
N ARG A 142 -8.75 13.68 5.14
CA ARG A 142 -7.57 12.83 4.91
C ARG A 142 -7.39 12.55 3.42
N ILE A 143 -8.47 12.20 2.71
CA ILE A 143 -8.47 12.04 1.25
C ILE A 143 -8.06 13.34 0.55
N ASP A 144 -8.63 14.49 0.94
CA ASP A 144 -8.30 15.78 0.31
C ASP A 144 -6.81 16.14 0.49
N LYS A 145 -6.22 15.88 1.66
CA LYS A 145 -4.78 16.05 1.90
C LYS A 145 -3.93 15.09 1.05
N ILE A 146 -4.34 13.83 0.91
CA ILE A 146 -3.66 12.87 0.04
C ILE A 146 -3.67 13.33 -1.43
N VAL A 147 -4.81 13.80 -1.91
CA VAL A 147 -4.93 14.32 -3.28
C VAL A 147 -4.06 15.56 -3.48
N SER A 148 -4.05 16.48 -2.51
CA SER A 148 -3.16 17.66 -2.53
C SER A 148 -1.69 17.25 -2.58
N LEU A 149 -1.27 16.31 -1.74
CA LEU A 149 0.10 15.77 -1.75
C LEU A 149 0.44 15.15 -3.11
N CYS A 150 -0.45 14.34 -3.69
CA CYS A 150 -0.22 13.75 -5.02
C CYS A 150 -0.10 14.83 -6.11
N ALA A 151 -0.87 15.92 -6.03
CA ALA A 151 -0.75 17.05 -6.94
C ALA A 151 0.62 17.76 -6.81
N ASP A 152 1.09 17.95 -5.58
CA ASP A 152 2.41 18.53 -5.30
C ASP A 152 3.55 17.61 -5.79
N LEU A 153 3.42 16.30 -5.59
CA LEU A 153 4.40 15.32 -6.05
C LEU A 153 4.48 15.26 -7.58
N LYS A 154 3.35 15.38 -8.29
CA LYS A 154 3.28 15.41 -9.76
C LYS A 154 4.09 16.59 -10.35
N GLN A 155 4.26 17.69 -9.60
CA GLN A 155 5.05 18.86 -10.04
C GLN A 155 6.55 18.70 -9.78
N LYS A 156 6.95 17.72 -9.00
CA LYS A 156 8.36 17.49 -8.67
C LYS A 156 9.05 16.63 -9.71
N ASN A 157 10.38 16.70 -9.75
CA ASN A 157 11.18 15.78 -10.54
C ASN A 157 11.21 14.41 -9.87
N TRP A 158 10.58 13.42 -10.48
CA TRP A 158 10.51 12.06 -9.96
C TRP A 158 11.88 11.38 -9.82
N GLN A 159 12.81 11.68 -10.73
CA GLN A 159 14.16 11.14 -10.65
C GLN A 159 14.88 11.64 -9.39
N ASP A 160 14.71 12.92 -9.04
CA ASP A 160 15.30 13.49 -7.84
C ASP A 160 14.70 12.86 -6.58
N ILE A 161 13.38 12.74 -6.51
CA ILE A 161 12.70 12.06 -5.40
C ILE A 161 13.21 10.63 -5.25
N TYR A 162 13.30 9.90 -6.36
CA TYR A 162 13.75 8.51 -6.36
C TYR A 162 15.19 8.38 -5.87
N LEU A 163 16.09 9.26 -6.30
CA LEU A 163 17.47 9.25 -5.86
C LEU A 163 17.62 9.63 -4.38
N GLN A 164 16.94 10.69 -3.95
CA GLN A 164 17.01 11.18 -2.56
C GLN A 164 16.44 10.15 -1.56
N THR A 165 15.41 9.42 -1.94
CA THR A 165 14.75 8.43 -1.07
C THR A 165 15.41 7.06 -1.10
N LYS A 166 16.48 6.83 -1.87
CA LYS A 166 17.10 5.51 -2.06
C LYS A 166 17.46 4.81 -0.75
N ALA A 167 18.13 5.51 0.16
CA ALA A 167 18.55 4.93 1.44
C ALA A 167 17.36 4.55 2.34
N LEU A 168 16.28 5.34 2.29
CA LEU A 168 15.06 5.06 3.03
C LEU A 168 14.37 3.82 2.47
N ARG A 169 14.22 3.73 1.14
CA ARG A 169 13.57 2.59 0.48
C ARG A 169 14.35 1.30 0.67
N GLN A 170 15.68 1.37 0.62
CA GLN A 170 16.55 0.24 0.95
C GLN A 170 16.38 -0.20 2.40
N HIS A 171 16.36 0.72 3.36
CA HIS A 171 16.10 0.40 4.76
C HIS A 171 14.75 -0.33 4.94
N ASN A 172 13.69 0.11 4.27
CA ASN A 172 12.39 -0.53 4.36
C ASN A 172 12.41 -1.95 3.78
N TYR A 173 13.09 -2.12 2.65
CA TYR A 173 13.30 -3.43 2.04
C TYR A 173 14.04 -4.37 3.02
N ASP A 174 15.16 -3.92 3.57
CA ASP A 174 15.98 -4.71 4.49
C ASP A 174 15.19 -5.06 5.77
N THR A 175 14.42 -4.10 6.31
CA THR A 175 13.56 -4.30 7.48
C THR A 175 12.50 -5.37 7.23
N MET A 176 11.92 -5.40 6.03
CA MET A 176 10.90 -6.39 5.66
C MET A 176 11.47 -7.81 5.55
N PHE A 177 12.72 -7.94 5.11
CA PHE A 177 13.39 -9.23 4.91
C PHE A 177 14.37 -9.58 6.02
N ASP A 178 14.32 -8.86 7.15
CA ASP A 178 15.12 -9.18 8.34
C ASP A 178 14.65 -10.52 8.96
N LYS A 179 15.42 -11.57 8.65
CA LYS A 179 15.12 -12.94 9.11
C LYS A 179 15.18 -13.09 10.63
N GLU A 180 16.06 -12.35 11.30
CA GLU A 180 16.20 -12.41 12.76
C GLU A 180 14.96 -11.82 13.41
N LYS A 181 14.51 -10.64 12.96
CA LYS A 181 13.30 -9.99 13.44
C LYS A 181 12.06 -10.83 13.16
N LEU A 182 11.94 -11.38 11.97
CA LEU A 182 10.82 -12.26 11.60
C LEU A 182 10.79 -13.52 12.47
N SER A 183 11.94 -14.15 12.70
CA SER A 183 12.07 -15.31 13.58
C SER A 183 11.68 -14.99 15.02
N LEU A 184 12.08 -13.82 15.52
CA LEU A 184 11.76 -13.36 16.87
C LEU A 184 10.24 -13.15 17.04
N GLU A 185 9.57 -12.54 16.07
CA GLU A 185 8.12 -12.33 16.11
C GLU A 185 7.33 -13.65 15.99
N ILE A 186 7.80 -14.57 15.17
CA ILE A 186 7.22 -15.91 15.06
C ILE A 186 7.34 -16.64 16.40
N ASN A 187 8.53 -16.61 17.03
CA ASN A 187 8.75 -17.26 18.33
C ASN A 187 7.90 -16.64 19.44
N LYS A 188 7.73 -15.32 19.48
CA LYS A 188 6.82 -14.65 20.42
C LYS A 188 5.39 -15.12 20.23
N THR A 189 4.91 -15.19 18.99
CA THR A 189 3.55 -15.65 18.67
C THR A 189 3.35 -17.10 19.10
N ILE A 190 4.32 -17.98 18.85
CA ILE A 190 4.28 -19.38 19.28
C ILE A 190 4.22 -19.47 20.81
N ASN A 191 5.05 -18.72 21.54
CA ASN A 191 5.08 -18.72 22.99
C ASN A 191 3.74 -18.23 23.58
N LEU A 192 3.16 -17.14 23.04
CA LEU A 192 1.83 -16.68 23.44
C LEU A 192 0.75 -17.76 23.22
N PHE A 193 0.84 -18.51 22.12
CA PHE A 193 -0.09 -19.59 21.83
C PHE A 193 0.06 -20.75 22.80
N LEU A 194 1.28 -21.10 23.17
CA LEU A 194 1.58 -22.14 24.16
C LEU A 194 1.10 -21.72 25.55
N GLU A 195 1.37 -20.50 25.99
CA GLU A 195 0.88 -19.96 27.27
C GLU A 195 -0.66 -19.97 27.34
N PHE A 196 -1.34 -19.63 26.23
CA PHE A 196 -2.80 -19.68 26.14
C PHE A 196 -3.32 -21.12 26.23
N ALA A 197 -2.67 -22.09 25.59
CA ALA A 197 -3.01 -23.50 25.66
C ALA A 197 -2.83 -24.08 27.07
N ASP A 198 -1.74 -23.71 27.75
CA ASP A 198 -1.42 -24.16 29.11
C ASP A 198 -2.34 -23.52 30.17
N SER A 199 -2.90 -22.33 29.91
CA SER A 199 -3.82 -21.65 30.81
C SER A 199 -5.22 -22.30 30.91
N GLY A 200 -5.49 -23.34 30.14
CA GLY A 200 -6.72 -24.14 30.25
C GLY A 200 -8.01 -23.42 29.83
N GLN A 201 -7.91 -22.30 29.13
CA GLN A 201 -9.08 -21.54 28.64
C GLN A 201 -9.71 -22.13 27.36
N VAL A 202 -9.41 -23.34 27.00
CA VAL A 202 -10.19 -24.11 26.04
C VAL A 202 -11.28 -24.85 26.83
N SER A 203 -12.28 -24.11 27.30
CA SER A 203 -13.49 -24.73 27.83
C SER A 203 -14.32 -25.29 26.67
N SER A 204 -14.57 -26.58 26.80
CA SER A 204 -15.46 -27.42 26.01
C SER A 204 -16.80 -26.77 25.67
#